data_be59a80e15cea8a5d00dae08570789ff
#
_entry.id   be59a80e15cea8a5d00dae08570789ff
#
_cell.length_a   1.000
_cell.length_b   1.000
_cell.length_c   1.000
_cell.angle_alpha   90.00
_cell.angle_beta   90.00
_cell.angle_gamma   90.00
#
_symmetry.space_group_name_H-M   'P 1'
#
loop_
_entity.id
_entity.type
_entity.pdbx_description
1 polymer ?
#
loop_
_entity_poly.entity_id
_entity_poly.type
_entity_poly.pdbx_seq_one_letter_code
_entity_poly.pdbx_strand_id
1 'polypeptide(L)'
;RRRRVSSQLAGATPSRVAALEAERTSDQALDELHRARAERAVQAELRRRAKALERFYVLIASSLEITGPVRNSVGIESFIERRVQRSGRKATYTPRLGIESEMVPNWLRLRAGTYGEPTRFESRGAKSRLHGTLGFDQKLFPWTVFGIFDDGTEWKLSAALDGARHYLGWGVSVGLWR
;
A
#
# COMPACT_ATOMS: atom_id res chain seq x y z
N ARG A 1 -32.32 38.16 2.67
CA ARG A 1 -31.15 38.96 2.25
C ARG A 1 -31.18 39.35 0.77
N ARG A 2 -31.53 38.49 -0.19
CA ARG A 2 -31.58 38.82 -1.64
C ARG A 2 -32.53 39.97 -1.98
N ARG A 3 -33.68 40.12 -1.33
CA ARG A 3 -34.66 41.20 -1.60
C ARG A 3 -34.22 42.60 -1.12
N ARG A 4 -33.41 42.71 -0.07
CA ARG A 4 -32.90 44.01 0.41
C ARG A 4 -31.84 44.60 -0.51
N VAL A 5 -31.12 43.79 -1.24
CA VAL A 5 -30.03 44.24 -2.11
C VAL A 5 -30.54 44.73 -3.45
N SER A 6 -31.63 44.16 -3.98
CA SER A 6 -32.23 44.66 -5.23
C SER A 6 -32.88 46.03 -5.08
N SER A 7 -33.33 46.40 -3.88
CA SER A 7 -33.85 47.74 -3.63
C SER A 7 -32.79 48.82 -3.44
N GLN A 8 -31.55 48.46 -3.10
CA GLN A 8 -30.44 49.40 -2.95
C GLN A 8 -29.75 49.74 -4.30
N LEU A 9 -29.95 48.90 -5.32
CA LEU A 9 -29.38 49.09 -6.66
C LEU A 9 -30.25 50.05 -7.54
N ALA A 10 -31.51 50.26 -7.22
CA ALA A 10 -32.47 51.03 -8.02
C ALA A 10 -32.32 52.56 -7.82
N GLY A 11 -31.13 53.07 -7.79
CA GLY A 11 -30.85 54.52 -7.67
C GLY A 11 -29.38 54.86 -7.38
N ALA A 12 -28.53 53.83 -7.45
CA ALA A 12 -27.11 53.99 -7.14
C ALA A 12 -26.33 54.51 -8.37
N THR A 13 -25.41 55.42 -8.14
CA THR A 13 -24.46 55.88 -9.17
C THR A 13 -23.56 54.71 -9.62
N PRO A 14 -23.07 54.69 -10.88
CA PRO A 14 -22.24 53.58 -11.40
C PRO A 14 -21.04 53.25 -10.52
N SER A 15 -20.44 54.24 -9.87
CA SER A 15 -19.32 54.05 -8.93
C SER A 15 -19.74 53.30 -7.65
N ARG A 16 -20.96 53.48 -7.18
CA ARG A 16 -21.51 52.82 -5.97
C ARG A 16 -21.93 51.42 -6.27
N VAL A 17 -22.36 51.09 -7.47
CA VAL A 17 -22.64 49.74 -7.93
C VAL A 17 -21.35 48.95 -8.01
N ALA A 18 -20.31 49.48 -8.59
CA ALA A 18 -19.00 48.84 -8.67
C ALA A 18 -18.39 48.57 -7.29
N ALA A 19 -18.54 49.48 -6.32
CA ALA A 19 -18.08 49.27 -4.94
C ALA A 19 -18.83 48.14 -4.23
N LEU A 20 -20.17 48.09 -4.40
CA LEU A 20 -20.98 47.01 -3.84
C LEU A 20 -20.73 45.64 -4.48
N GLU A 21 -20.38 45.60 -5.75
CA GLU A 21 -19.97 44.34 -6.43
C GLU A 21 -18.60 43.91 -5.96
N ALA A 22 -17.64 44.80 -5.78
CA ALA A 22 -16.33 44.48 -5.22
C ALA A 22 -16.43 43.94 -3.76
N GLU A 23 -17.27 44.55 -2.93
CA GLU A 23 -17.55 44.10 -1.58
C GLU A 23 -18.16 42.69 -1.59
N ARG A 24 -19.11 42.42 -2.47
CA ARG A 24 -19.72 41.09 -2.64
C ARG A 24 -18.73 40.03 -3.07
N THR A 25 -17.86 40.34 -4.01
CA THR A 25 -16.84 39.38 -4.47
C THR A 25 -15.84 39.09 -3.38
N SER A 26 -15.46 40.07 -2.57
CA SER A 26 -14.59 39.86 -1.41
C SER A 26 -15.26 39.02 -0.32
N ASP A 27 -16.54 39.26 -0.01
CA ASP A 27 -17.28 38.44 0.97
C ASP A 27 -17.46 36.99 0.50
N GLN A 28 -17.75 36.82 -0.79
CA GLN A 28 -17.84 35.45 -1.37
C GLN A 28 -16.50 34.71 -1.29
N ALA A 29 -15.39 35.38 -1.61
CA ALA A 29 -14.06 34.81 -1.52
C ALA A 29 -13.70 34.42 -0.07
N LEU A 30 -14.07 35.28 0.90
CA LEU A 30 -13.88 34.96 2.33
C LEU A 30 -14.74 33.76 2.77
N ASP A 31 -15.99 33.71 2.36
CA ASP A 31 -16.88 32.57 2.66
C ASP A 31 -16.36 31.26 2.06
N GLU A 32 -15.83 31.29 0.85
CA GLU A 32 -15.19 30.11 0.22
C GLU A 32 -13.94 29.65 0.97
N LEU A 33 -13.09 30.61 1.39
CA LEU A 33 -11.92 30.30 2.20
C LEU A 33 -12.31 29.69 3.57
N HIS A 34 -13.34 30.22 4.22
CA HIS A 34 -13.84 29.66 5.48
C HIS A 34 -14.40 28.26 5.31
N ARG A 35 -15.17 28.00 4.24
CA ARG A 35 -15.68 26.66 3.92
C ARG A 35 -14.54 25.69 3.65
N ALA A 36 -13.57 26.07 2.81
CA ALA A 36 -12.43 25.21 2.51
C ALA A 36 -11.59 24.90 3.75
N ARG A 37 -11.42 25.85 4.68
CA ARG A 37 -10.75 25.59 5.98
C ARG A 37 -11.55 24.65 6.87
N ALA A 38 -12.87 24.85 6.97
CA ALA A 38 -13.74 23.99 7.75
C ALA A 38 -13.75 22.55 7.20
N GLU A 39 -13.83 22.36 5.89
CA GLU A 39 -13.77 21.05 5.25
C GLU A 39 -12.43 20.34 5.52
N ARG A 40 -11.31 21.06 5.39
CA ARG A 40 -9.98 20.51 5.72
C ARG A 40 -9.87 20.11 7.19
N ALA A 41 -10.41 20.91 8.10
CA ALA A 41 -10.41 20.60 9.54
C ALA A 41 -11.24 19.35 9.84
N VAL A 42 -12.43 19.23 9.25
CA VAL A 42 -13.28 18.03 9.40
C VAL A 42 -12.60 16.79 8.82
N GLN A 43 -12.00 16.90 7.63
CA GLN A 43 -11.27 15.78 7.04
C GLN A 43 -10.06 15.37 7.87
N ALA A 44 -9.32 16.32 8.43
CA ALA A 44 -8.19 16.03 9.31
C ALA A 44 -8.64 15.31 10.58
N GLU A 45 -9.75 15.75 11.18
CA GLU A 45 -10.32 15.11 12.37
C GLU A 45 -10.83 13.70 12.06
N LEU A 46 -11.52 13.49 10.94
CA LEU A 46 -11.96 12.16 10.50
C LEU A 46 -10.78 11.22 10.26
N ARG A 47 -9.69 11.71 9.66
CA ARG A 47 -8.45 10.95 9.49
C ARG A 47 -7.81 10.59 10.84
N ARG A 48 -7.78 11.54 11.80
CA ARG A 48 -7.27 11.28 13.16
C ARG A 48 -8.10 10.21 13.86
N ARG A 49 -9.43 10.30 13.82
CA ARG A 49 -10.33 9.29 14.41
C ARG A 49 -10.18 7.94 13.74
N ALA A 50 -10.09 7.89 12.41
CA ALA A 50 -9.86 6.64 11.68
C ALA A 50 -8.52 5.99 12.04
N LYS A 51 -7.45 6.79 12.30
CA LYS A 51 -6.15 6.29 12.76
C LYS A 51 -6.18 5.85 14.25
N ALA A 52 -7.03 6.44 15.07
CA ALA A 52 -7.16 6.12 16.49
C ALA A 52 -8.03 4.87 16.76
N LEU A 53 -8.77 4.37 15.77
CA LEU A 53 -9.48 3.10 15.90
C LEU A 53 -8.48 1.97 16.05
N GLU A 54 -8.57 1.22 17.13
CA GLU A 54 -7.81 -0.02 17.34
C GLU A 54 -8.18 -1.01 16.22
N ARG A 55 -7.25 -1.20 15.30
CA ARG A 55 -7.41 -2.15 14.19
C ARG A 55 -6.84 -3.49 14.60
N PHE A 56 -7.59 -4.24 15.35
CA PHE A 56 -7.25 -5.66 15.53
C PHE A 56 -7.86 -6.43 14.35
N TYR A 57 -7.03 -7.02 13.52
CA TYR A 57 -7.49 -7.89 12.44
C TYR A 57 -6.59 -9.11 12.30
N VAL A 58 -7.17 -10.17 11.80
CA VAL A 58 -6.46 -11.36 11.33
C VAL A 58 -6.86 -11.57 9.87
N LEU A 59 -5.89 -11.50 8.98
CA LEU A 59 -6.07 -11.76 7.56
C LEU A 59 -5.51 -13.15 7.25
N ILE A 60 -6.34 -14.00 6.64
CA ILE A 60 -5.91 -15.29 6.11
C ILE A 60 -5.98 -15.21 4.58
N ALA A 61 -4.88 -15.51 3.93
CA ALA A 61 -4.79 -15.50 2.47
C ALA A 61 -4.35 -16.89 1.97
N SER A 62 -4.97 -17.35 0.90
CA SER A 62 -4.57 -18.56 0.19
C SER A 62 -4.48 -18.29 -1.30
N SER A 63 -3.52 -18.90 -1.97
CA SER A 63 -3.39 -18.85 -3.41
C SER A 63 -2.87 -20.16 -3.97
N LEU A 64 -3.23 -20.44 -5.21
CA LEU A 64 -2.73 -21.58 -5.97
C LEU A 64 -2.20 -21.07 -7.32
N GLU A 65 -0.91 -21.22 -7.52
CA GLU A 65 -0.27 -20.92 -8.80
C GLU A 65 -0.15 -22.21 -9.62
N ILE A 66 -0.62 -22.15 -10.85
CA ILE A 66 -0.57 -23.27 -11.81
C ILE A 66 0.32 -22.83 -12.97
N THR A 67 1.44 -23.50 -13.14
CA THR A 67 2.35 -23.26 -14.27
C THR A 67 2.22 -24.39 -15.29
N GLY A 68 1.83 -24.06 -16.50
CA GLY A 68 1.67 -25.03 -17.61
C GLY A 68 3.02 -25.62 -18.06
N PRO A 69 2.98 -26.75 -18.78
CA PRO A 69 4.18 -27.41 -19.28
C PRO A 69 4.80 -26.61 -20.46
N VAL A 70 6.13 -26.54 -20.46
CA VAL A 70 6.91 -25.96 -21.57
C VAL A 70 7.88 -26.98 -22.11
N ARG A 71 7.75 -27.33 -23.40
CA ARG A 71 8.49 -28.48 -23.99
C ARG A 71 9.98 -28.25 -24.18
N ASN A 72 10.43 -27.01 -24.38
CA ASN A 72 11.80 -26.68 -24.77
C ASN A 72 12.53 -25.76 -23.75
N SER A 73 12.13 -25.77 -22.49
CA SER A 73 12.80 -24.96 -21.48
C SER A 73 14.04 -25.67 -20.92
N VAL A 74 15.07 -24.90 -20.66
CA VAL A 74 16.33 -25.32 -20.01
C VAL A 74 16.49 -24.50 -18.74
N GLY A 75 16.96 -25.12 -17.66
CA GLY A 75 17.26 -24.42 -16.41
C GLY A 75 18.38 -23.42 -16.59
N ILE A 76 18.22 -22.19 -16.09
CA ILE A 76 19.24 -21.13 -16.19
C ILE A 76 20.53 -21.55 -15.49
N GLU A 77 20.44 -22.19 -14.34
CA GLU A 77 21.61 -22.71 -13.58
C GLU A 77 22.41 -23.72 -14.42
N SER A 78 21.71 -24.63 -15.07
CA SER A 78 22.34 -25.64 -15.95
C SER A 78 22.97 -24.99 -17.18
N PHE A 79 22.38 -23.91 -17.70
CA PHE A 79 22.95 -23.13 -18.79
C PHE A 79 24.28 -22.46 -18.35
N ILE A 80 24.34 -21.88 -17.16
CA ILE A 80 25.56 -21.29 -16.60
C ILE A 80 26.65 -22.36 -16.43
N GLU A 81 26.27 -23.57 -15.99
CA GLU A 81 27.17 -24.70 -15.84
C GLU A 81 27.53 -25.40 -17.17
N ARG A 82 27.08 -24.85 -18.31
CA ARG A 82 27.23 -25.43 -19.66
C ARG A 82 26.67 -26.87 -19.79
N ARG A 83 25.63 -27.16 -19.03
CA ARG A 83 24.90 -28.43 -19.09
C ARG A 83 23.49 -28.18 -19.59
N VAL A 84 22.95 -29.08 -20.38
CA VAL A 84 21.58 -29.01 -20.84
C VAL A 84 20.71 -29.84 -19.89
N GLN A 85 20.06 -29.17 -18.94
CA GLN A 85 19.08 -29.82 -18.09
C GLN A 85 17.69 -29.34 -18.49
N ARG A 86 16.89 -30.23 -19.01
CA ARG A 86 15.49 -29.90 -19.40
C ARG A 86 14.64 -29.68 -18.16
N SER A 87 13.83 -28.65 -18.20
CA SER A 87 12.91 -28.31 -17.13
C SER A 87 11.52 -27.97 -17.68
N GLY A 88 10.48 -28.08 -16.86
CA GLY A 88 9.16 -27.54 -17.21
C GLY A 88 8.28 -28.41 -18.09
N ARG A 89 8.59 -29.69 -18.33
CA ARG A 89 7.73 -30.58 -19.12
C ARG A 89 6.42 -30.99 -18.44
N LYS A 90 6.34 -30.80 -17.13
CA LYS A 90 5.14 -31.10 -16.33
C LYS A 90 4.49 -29.83 -15.84
N ALA A 91 3.17 -29.83 -15.77
CA ALA A 91 2.46 -28.79 -15.05
C ALA A 91 2.86 -28.84 -13.56
N THR A 92 3.06 -27.68 -12.95
CA THR A 92 3.41 -27.56 -11.53
C THR A 92 2.36 -26.76 -10.79
N TYR A 93 2.13 -27.14 -9.53
CA TYR A 93 1.16 -26.52 -8.63
C TYR A 93 1.89 -25.99 -7.40
N THR A 94 1.76 -24.72 -7.11
CA THR A 94 2.36 -24.05 -5.96
C THR A 94 1.25 -23.53 -5.05
N PRO A 95 0.77 -24.33 -4.10
CA PRO A 95 -0.15 -23.84 -3.07
C PRO A 95 0.59 -22.93 -2.10
N ARG A 96 -0.09 -21.84 -1.68
CA ARG A 96 0.41 -20.88 -0.70
C ARG A 96 -0.68 -20.60 0.32
N LEU A 97 -0.28 -20.49 1.58
CA LEU A 97 -1.15 -20.11 2.69
C LEU A 97 -0.40 -19.07 3.54
N GLY A 98 -1.07 -18.00 3.92
CA GLY A 98 -0.52 -16.97 4.78
C GLY A 98 -1.53 -16.45 5.78
N ILE A 99 -1.01 -16.02 6.91
CA ILE A 99 -1.74 -15.30 7.95
C ILE A 99 -1.00 -14.01 8.27
N GLU A 100 -1.75 -12.95 8.44
CA GLU A 100 -1.25 -11.64 8.86
C GLU A 100 -2.10 -11.14 10.02
N SER A 101 -1.46 -10.55 11.02
CA SER A 101 -2.15 -9.89 12.12
C SER A 101 -1.38 -8.66 12.57
N GLU A 102 -2.12 -7.61 12.93
CA GLU A 102 -1.56 -6.43 13.55
C GLU A 102 -1.48 -6.65 15.07
N MET A 103 -0.31 -7.11 15.55
CA MET A 103 -0.10 -7.46 16.96
C MET A 103 -0.14 -6.24 17.88
N VAL A 104 0.37 -5.11 17.40
CA VAL A 104 0.24 -3.82 18.06
C VAL A 104 -0.40 -2.86 17.08
N PRO A 105 -1.63 -2.40 17.36
CA PRO A 105 -2.39 -1.54 16.46
C PRO A 105 -1.58 -0.35 15.96
N ASN A 106 -1.57 -0.16 14.63
CA ASN A 106 -0.88 0.92 13.94
C ASN A 106 0.64 1.03 14.23
N TRP A 107 1.28 -0.07 14.68
CA TRP A 107 2.71 -0.06 14.98
C TRP A 107 3.46 -1.33 14.55
N LEU A 108 2.93 -2.52 14.79
CA LEU A 108 3.60 -3.79 14.50
C LEU A 108 2.65 -4.79 13.84
N ARG A 109 3.03 -5.25 12.66
CA ARG A 109 2.31 -6.28 11.89
C ARG A 109 3.19 -7.50 11.76
N LEU A 110 2.64 -8.67 12.07
CA LEU A 110 3.31 -9.95 11.90
C LEU A 110 2.66 -10.76 10.79
N ARG A 111 3.48 -11.51 10.07
CA ARG A 111 3.06 -12.42 9.00
C ARG A 111 3.72 -13.77 9.19
N ALA A 112 2.97 -14.82 8.94
CA ALA A 112 3.48 -16.17 8.83
C ALA A 112 2.86 -16.86 7.61
N GLY A 113 3.58 -17.75 6.98
CA GLY A 113 3.06 -18.41 5.80
C GLY A 113 3.80 -19.69 5.48
N THR A 114 3.25 -20.40 4.52
CA THR A 114 3.88 -21.61 3.96
C THR A 114 3.54 -21.73 2.49
N TYR A 115 4.44 -22.30 1.72
CA TYR A 115 4.20 -22.62 0.32
C TYR A 115 4.96 -23.86 -0.12
N GLY A 116 4.36 -24.57 -1.09
CA GLY A 116 5.00 -25.70 -1.72
C GLY A 116 5.75 -25.26 -2.97
N GLU A 117 7.06 -25.49 -3.03
CA GLU A 117 7.87 -25.30 -4.23
C GLU A 117 7.96 -26.62 -4.98
N PRO A 118 7.27 -26.79 -6.14
CA PRO A 118 7.36 -27.99 -6.94
C PRO A 118 8.68 -28.04 -7.67
N THR A 119 9.21 -29.25 -7.85
CA THR A 119 10.37 -29.41 -8.72
C THR A 119 9.98 -29.26 -10.19
N ARG A 120 10.72 -28.45 -10.93
CA ARG A 120 10.60 -28.28 -12.38
C ARG A 120 11.60 -29.17 -13.15
N PHE A 121 12.52 -29.81 -12.44
CA PHE A 121 13.57 -30.62 -13.02
C PHE A 121 13.14 -32.09 -13.12
N GLU A 122 13.56 -32.75 -14.21
CA GLU A 122 13.28 -34.17 -14.44
C GLU A 122 14.36 -35.10 -13.86
N SER A 123 15.37 -34.54 -13.18
CA SER A 123 16.43 -35.31 -12.60
C SER A 123 15.92 -36.26 -11.50
N ARG A 124 16.42 -37.50 -11.51
CA ARG A 124 16.17 -38.47 -10.43
C ARG A 124 16.66 -37.90 -9.10
N GLY A 125 15.73 -37.61 -8.18
CA GLY A 125 16.05 -37.07 -6.86
C GLY A 125 15.60 -35.61 -6.61
N ALA A 126 15.15 -34.88 -7.61
CA ALA A 126 14.54 -33.56 -7.42
C ALA A 126 13.18 -33.73 -6.70
N LYS A 127 13.09 -33.26 -5.46
CA LYS A 127 11.88 -33.35 -4.63
C LYS A 127 11.25 -31.94 -4.50
N SER A 128 9.93 -31.89 -4.41
CA SER A 128 9.23 -30.68 -3.99
C SER A 128 9.68 -30.28 -2.58
N ARG A 129 9.78 -28.98 -2.34
CA ARG A 129 10.16 -28.41 -1.03
C ARG A 129 8.96 -27.68 -0.43
N LEU A 130 8.80 -27.83 0.87
CA LEU A 130 7.88 -27.03 1.65
C LEU A 130 8.68 -25.91 2.32
N HIS A 131 8.22 -24.69 2.15
CA HIS A 131 8.78 -23.48 2.72
C HIS A 131 7.91 -22.99 3.87
N GLY A 132 8.55 -22.50 4.93
CA GLY A 132 7.92 -21.74 5.99
C GLY A 132 8.44 -20.30 5.93
N THR A 133 7.54 -19.34 6.00
CA THR A 133 7.90 -17.91 5.96
C THR A 133 7.43 -17.20 7.21
N LEU A 134 8.26 -16.29 7.71
CA LEU A 134 7.93 -15.38 8.80
C LEU A 134 8.32 -13.97 8.38
N GLY A 135 7.53 -12.98 8.75
CA GLY A 135 7.82 -11.58 8.46
C GLY A 135 7.20 -10.65 9.48
N PHE A 136 7.77 -9.46 9.56
CA PHE A 136 7.18 -8.36 10.31
C PHE A 136 7.32 -7.03 9.59
N ASP A 137 6.36 -6.15 9.81
CA ASP A 137 6.44 -4.74 9.46
C ASP A 137 6.38 -3.93 10.75
N GLN A 138 7.36 -3.09 10.99
CA GLN A 138 7.39 -2.15 12.09
C GLN A 138 7.26 -0.73 11.56
N LYS A 139 6.29 0.00 12.09
CA LYS A 139 6.14 1.42 11.82
C LYS A 139 7.31 2.20 12.43
N LEU A 140 7.90 3.04 11.62
CA LEU A 140 8.93 3.99 12.04
C LEU A 140 8.30 5.37 12.29
N PHE A 141 9.13 6.30 12.73
CA PHE A 141 8.75 7.70 12.88
C PHE A 141 8.48 8.35 11.51
N PRO A 142 7.66 9.41 11.46
CA PRO A 142 7.47 10.19 10.25
C PRO A 142 8.79 10.87 9.87
N TRP A 143 9.17 10.74 8.62
CA TRP A 143 10.41 11.29 8.11
C TRP A 143 10.20 11.86 6.71
N THR A 144 10.54 13.14 6.53
CA THR A 144 10.54 13.79 5.21
C THR A 144 11.91 13.56 4.55
N VAL A 145 11.90 12.88 3.42
CA VAL A 145 13.12 12.66 2.64
C VAL A 145 13.18 13.68 1.53
N PHE A 146 14.08 14.65 1.64
CA PHE A 146 14.38 15.67 0.63
C PHE A 146 13.16 16.47 0.13
N GLY A 147 12.11 16.62 0.91
CA GLY A 147 10.89 17.33 0.49
C GLY A 147 10.06 16.62 -0.60
N ILE A 148 10.40 15.38 -0.95
CA ILE A 148 9.67 14.59 -1.96
C ILE A 148 8.38 13.99 -1.38
N PHE A 149 8.35 13.77 -0.08
CA PHE A 149 7.20 13.19 0.62
C PHE A 149 6.57 14.21 1.56
N ASP A 150 5.25 14.16 1.69
CA ASP A 150 4.49 15.03 2.59
C ASP A 150 4.90 14.83 4.07
N ASP A 151 4.78 15.90 4.88
CA ASP A 151 5.12 15.92 6.32
C ASP A 151 4.38 14.88 7.18
N GLY A 152 3.40 14.18 6.62
CA GLY A 152 2.64 13.11 7.28
C GLY A 152 2.99 11.71 6.80
N THR A 153 4.04 11.53 5.98
CA THR A 153 4.42 10.23 5.44
C THR A 153 5.03 9.36 6.54
N GLU A 154 4.37 8.25 6.83
CA GLU A 154 4.82 7.28 7.82
C GLU A 154 5.63 6.18 7.14
N TRP A 155 6.80 5.89 7.66
CA TRP A 155 7.71 4.87 7.15
C TRP A 155 7.54 3.55 7.89
N LYS A 156 7.90 2.47 7.24
CA LYS A 156 7.98 1.14 7.85
C LYS A 156 9.29 0.45 7.52
N LEU A 157 9.76 -0.32 8.46
CA LEU A 157 10.80 -1.31 8.29
C LEU A 157 10.11 -2.67 8.17
N SER A 158 10.45 -3.41 7.12
CA SER A 158 9.96 -4.76 6.92
C SER A 158 11.13 -5.73 6.94
N ALA A 159 10.97 -6.87 7.62
CA ALA A 159 11.90 -7.98 7.52
C ALA A 159 11.14 -9.27 7.29
N ALA A 160 11.74 -10.19 6.55
CA ALA A 160 11.17 -11.49 6.26
C ALA A 160 12.25 -12.57 6.27
N LEU A 161 11.85 -13.76 6.72
CA LEU A 161 12.63 -14.98 6.68
C LEU A 161 11.86 -16.02 5.86
N ASP A 162 12.57 -16.81 5.09
CA ASP A 162 12.05 -17.94 4.34
C ASP A 162 12.96 -19.16 4.59
N GLY A 163 12.39 -20.22 5.08
CA GLY A 163 13.11 -21.42 5.44
C GLY A 163 12.52 -22.69 4.80
N ALA A 164 13.39 -23.51 4.25
CA ALA A 164 13.06 -24.84 3.78
C ALA A 164 14.21 -25.80 4.10
N ARG A 165 14.03 -27.10 3.84
CA ARG A 165 15.11 -28.07 4.01
C ARG A 165 16.30 -27.67 3.12
N HIS A 166 17.44 -27.38 3.75
CA HIS A 166 18.68 -26.90 3.11
C HIS A 166 18.57 -25.53 2.41
N TYR A 167 17.63 -24.70 2.85
CA TYR A 167 17.47 -23.34 2.34
C TYR A 167 17.09 -22.39 3.46
N LEU A 168 17.74 -21.25 3.50
CA LEU A 168 17.38 -20.12 4.36
C LEU A 168 17.56 -18.83 3.55
N GLY A 169 16.48 -18.10 3.38
CA GLY A 169 16.45 -16.79 2.77
C GLY A 169 16.04 -15.72 3.78
N TRP A 170 16.50 -14.52 3.61
CA TRP A 170 16.07 -13.36 4.38
C TRP A 170 16.05 -12.10 3.54
N GLY A 171 15.24 -11.16 3.94
CA GLY A 171 15.16 -9.87 3.29
C GLY A 171 14.78 -8.77 4.28
N VAL A 172 15.30 -7.58 4.05
CA VAL A 172 14.94 -6.37 4.78
C VAL A 172 14.61 -5.28 3.79
N SER A 173 13.56 -4.52 4.04
CA SER A 173 13.16 -3.41 3.17
C SER A 173 12.60 -2.25 3.98
N VAL A 174 12.67 -1.06 3.39
CA VAL A 174 12.04 0.15 3.90
C VAL A 174 10.93 0.55 2.93
N GLY A 175 9.80 0.93 3.46
CA GLY A 175 8.63 1.31 2.66
C GLY A 175 7.73 2.29 3.38
N LEU A 176 6.54 2.51 2.84
CA LEU A 176 5.53 3.39 3.42
C LEU A 176 4.53 2.57 4.25
N TRP A 177 4.19 3.08 5.44
CA TRP A 177 3.11 2.51 6.25
C TRP A 177 1.75 2.99 5.72
N ARG A 178 0.84 2.05 5.47
CA ARG A 178 -0.53 2.33 5.00
C ARG A 178 -1.54 1.59 5.84
#